data_b200e55f776f8991c8a0c8f0624f15ec
#
_entry.id   b200e55f776f8991c8a0c8f0624f15ec
#
_cell.length_a   1.000
_cell.length_b   1.000
_cell.length_c   1.000
_cell.angle_alpha   90.00
_cell.angle_beta   90.00
_cell.angle_gamma   90.00
#
_symmetry.space_group_name_H-M   'P 1'
#
loop_
_entity.id
_entity.type
_entity.pdbx_description
1 polymer ?
#
loop_
_entity_poly.entity_id
_entity_poly.type
_entity_poly.pdbx_seq_one_letter_code
_entity_poly.pdbx_strand_id
1 'polypeptide(L)'
;MTGSQPAEAVIVGAGPLTAADVVAVARQGAQVALASQGLAAVRRSRRIVEALADDAEPHYGISTGFGALATRHIPAEMRAQLQASLVRSHAAGSGPEVEDEVVRALMLLRLATLATGRTGAREETVQAYAGLLNSGFTPVVHEYGSLGCSGDLAPLAHCALAITGEGVVRDAAGRTRPAAEALASAGIKPVRLREKEGLALINGTDGMLGMLVLAIADTRELLKVADITAAMSVEALLGTDAAFAADLQVLRPHPGQAASAANLRTLLAGSEIMASHRGPECTRVQDAYSLRCAPQVAGAVRDTVDHAAEVASRELASAIDNPVITPDGRVESNGNFHGAPLGYVLDFLAIAVADLASMSERRTDRFLDVARNQGLPAFLADDPGVDSGHMIAQYTQAAIVSELKRLAVPASVDSIPSSAMQEDHVSMGWSAARKLRQALDGLTRVLAIELLTAARGIELRAPLAPSAAAGAVVAGLRAGTAGPGPDRFLAPEIEAAVRYVADGGALRAAETVTGPLS
;
A
#
# COMPACT_ATOMS: atom_id res chain seq x y z
N MET A 1 -25.31 9.27 -11.70
CA MET A 1 -24.95 7.89 -12.06
C MET A 1 -24.28 7.92 -13.42
N THR A 2 -22.98 8.22 -13.43
CA THR A 2 -22.15 8.07 -14.63
C THR A 2 -21.78 6.60 -14.71
N GLY A 3 -22.32 5.88 -15.70
CA GLY A 3 -21.97 4.51 -15.96
C GLY A 3 -20.48 4.39 -16.24
N SER A 4 -19.71 3.93 -15.25
CA SER A 4 -18.33 3.53 -15.49
C SER A 4 -18.38 2.37 -16.48
N GLN A 5 -17.69 2.51 -17.62
CA GLN A 5 -17.40 1.38 -18.47
C GLN A 5 -16.77 0.28 -17.61
N PRO A 6 -17.16 -0.99 -17.75
CA PRO A 6 -16.51 -2.07 -17.03
C PRO A 6 -15.01 -2.02 -17.33
N ALA A 7 -14.18 -2.03 -16.29
CA ALA A 7 -12.73 -2.07 -16.46
C ALA A 7 -12.35 -3.26 -17.34
N GLU A 8 -11.45 -3.04 -18.29
CA GLU A 8 -10.94 -4.11 -19.14
C GLU A 8 -10.36 -5.24 -18.28
N ALA A 9 -10.59 -6.49 -18.67
CA ALA A 9 -10.14 -7.63 -17.89
C ALA A 9 -8.61 -7.70 -17.88
N VAL A 10 -8.02 -7.91 -16.71
CA VAL A 10 -6.58 -8.12 -16.55
C VAL A 10 -6.21 -9.51 -17.06
N ILE A 11 -5.28 -9.58 -18.02
CA ILE A 11 -4.86 -10.85 -18.65
C ILE A 11 -3.71 -11.47 -17.86
N VAL A 12 -3.97 -12.60 -17.22
CA VAL A 12 -2.99 -13.34 -16.41
C VAL A 12 -2.36 -14.48 -17.23
N GLY A 13 -1.03 -14.60 -17.16
CA GLY A 13 -0.28 -15.65 -17.86
C GLY A 13 0.12 -15.29 -19.29
N ALA A 14 -0.03 -14.03 -19.71
CA ALA A 14 0.50 -13.50 -20.97
C ALA A 14 1.91 -12.90 -20.81
N GLY A 15 2.29 -12.53 -19.60
CA GLY A 15 3.55 -11.91 -19.22
C GLY A 15 3.47 -11.44 -17.76
N PRO A 16 4.46 -10.69 -17.28
CA PRO A 16 4.40 -10.05 -15.96
C PRO A 16 3.20 -9.09 -15.85
N LEU A 17 2.59 -9.05 -14.68
CA LEU A 17 1.60 -8.02 -14.34
C LEU A 17 2.28 -6.67 -14.09
N THR A 18 1.54 -5.60 -14.29
CA THR A 18 1.94 -4.25 -13.90
C THR A 18 1.36 -3.88 -12.52
N ALA A 19 1.92 -2.86 -11.88
CA ALA A 19 1.34 -2.31 -10.65
C ALA A 19 -0.10 -1.81 -10.86
N ALA A 20 -0.42 -1.27 -12.05
CA ALA A 20 -1.77 -0.83 -12.40
C ALA A 20 -2.76 -2.00 -12.45
N ASP A 21 -2.35 -3.17 -12.97
CA ASP A 21 -3.18 -4.38 -12.98
C ASP A 21 -3.54 -4.83 -11.55
N VAL A 22 -2.55 -4.78 -10.64
CA VAL A 22 -2.78 -5.14 -9.23
C VAL A 22 -3.78 -4.19 -8.59
N VAL A 23 -3.63 -2.87 -8.78
CA VAL A 23 -4.56 -1.86 -8.25
C VAL A 23 -5.96 -2.03 -8.85
N ALA A 24 -6.07 -2.28 -10.16
CA ALA A 24 -7.34 -2.48 -10.85
C ALA A 24 -8.13 -3.66 -10.27
N VAL A 25 -7.48 -4.81 -10.06
CA VAL A 25 -8.14 -6.00 -9.50
C VAL A 25 -8.41 -5.83 -8.00
N ALA A 26 -7.47 -5.27 -7.25
CA ALA A 26 -7.59 -5.13 -5.80
C ALA A 26 -8.67 -4.13 -5.38
N ARG A 27 -8.71 -2.95 -6.02
CA ARG A 27 -9.55 -1.81 -5.61
C ARG A 27 -10.72 -1.50 -6.53
N GLN A 28 -10.56 -1.73 -7.85
CA GLN A 28 -11.56 -1.33 -8.84
C GLN A 28 -12.45 -2.49 -9.29
N GLY A 29 -12.20 -3.71 -8.76
CA GLY A 29 -13.01 -4.88 -9.07
C GLY A 29 -12.83 -5.40 -10.51
N ALA A 30 -11.71 -5.05 -11.19
CA ALA A 30 -11.41 -5.57 -12.51
C ALA A 30 -11.41 -7.10 -12.50
N GLN A 31 -12.02 -7.70 -13.53
CA GLN A 31 -12.05 -9.14 -13.71
C GLN A 31 -10.70 -9.64 -14.23
N VAL A 32 -10.37 -10.90 -13.99
CA VAL A 32 -9.18 -11.54 -14.55
C VAL A 32 -9.55 -12.56 -15.62
N ALA A 33 -8.73 -12.65 -16.67
CA ALA A 33 -8.84 -13.67 -17.71
C ALA A 33 -7.51 -14.40 -17.86
N LEU A 34 -7.56 -15.73 -18.02
CA LEU A 34 -6.38 -16.56 -18.18
C LEU A 34 -5.98 -16.65 -19.65
N ALA A 35 -4.73 -16.29 -19.95
CA ALA A 35 -4.18 -16.40 -21.30
C ALA A 35 -4.03 -17.87 -21.71
N SER A 36 -4.35 -18.17 -22.97
CA SER A 36 -4.21 -19.53 -23.52
C SER A 36 -2.78 -20.07 -23.45
N GLN A 37 -1.78 -19.20 -23.63
CA GLN A 37 -0.37 -19.56 -23.51
C GLN A 37 0.02 -19.91 -22.06
N GLY A 38 -0.53 -19.21 -21.06
CA GLY A 38 -0.36 -19.52 -19.63
C GLY A 38 -0.94 -20.89 -19.29
N LEU A 39 -2.19 -21.15 -19.70
CA LEU A 39 -2.82 -22.46 -19.52
C LEU A 39 -2.05 -23.59 -20.22
N ALA A 40 -1.50 -23.34 -21.41
CA ALA A 40 -0.64 -24.31 -22.07
C ALA A 40 0.66 -24.60 -21.29
N ALA A 41 1.25 -23.58 -20.66
CA ALA A 41 2.41 -23.75 -19.77
C ALA A 41 2.04 -24.54 -18.51
N VAL A 42 0.90 -24.26 -17.89
CA VAL A 42 0.35 -24.99 -16.75
C VAL A 42 0.19 -26.48 -17.09
N ARG A 43 -0.44 -26.80 -18.23
CA ARG A 43 -0.59 -28.20 -18.68
C ARG A 43 0.75 -28.91 -18.93
N ARG A 44 1.76 -28.18 -19.46
CA ARG A 44 3.10 -28.77 -19.68
C ARG A 44 3.77 -29.11 -18.35
N SER A 45 3.77 -28.18 -17.40
CA SER A 45 4.41 -28.38 -16.09
C SER A 45 3.69 -29.45 -15.27
N ARG A 46 2.36 -29.52 -15.37
CA ARG A 46 1.59 -30.58 -14.68
C ARG A 46 2.01 -31.98 -15.10
N ARG A 47 2.21 -32.21 -16.41
CA ARG A 47 2.69 -33.53 -16.91
C ARG A 47 4.02 -33.95 -16.30
N ILE A 48 4.92 -32.99 -16.00
CA ILE A 48 6.19 -33.25 -15.33
C ILE A 48 5.94 -33.75 -13.90
N VAL A 49 5.07 -33.06 -13.16
CA VAL A 49 4.72 -33.48 -11.78
C VAL A 49 4.07 -34.86 -11.76
N GLU A 50 3.19 -35.17 -12.71
CA GLU A 50 2.52 -36.47 -12.81
C GLU A 50 3.54 -37.59 -13.09
N ALA A 51 4.49 -37.37 -14.01
CA ALA A 51 5.56 -38.34 -14.28
C ALA A 51 6.44 -38.58 -13.06
N LEU A 52 6.80 -37.54 -12.31
CA LEU A 52 7.59 -37.65 -11.08
C LEU A 52 6.81 -38.24 -9.91
N ALA A 53 5.49 -38.11 -9.92
CA ALA A 53 4.65 -38.75 -8.90
C ALA A 53 4.63 -40.30 -9.05
N ASP A 54 4.78 -40.79 -10.28
CA ASP A 54 4.84 -42.21 -10.58
C ASP A 54 6.27 -42.77 -10.48
N ASP A 55 7.28 -41.91 -10.27
CA ASP A 55 8.68 -42.32 -10.12
C ASP A 55 8.93 -43.03 -8.76
N ALA A 56 9.84 -43.98 -8.77
CA ALA A 56 10.28 -44.69 -7.56
C ALA A 56 11.16 -43.83 -6.64
N GLU A 57 11.88 -42.84 -7.22
CA GLU A 57 12.72 -41.94 -6.45
C GLU A 57 11.89 -40.86 -5.71
N PRO A 58 12.32 -40.46 -4.51
CA PRO A 58 11.61 -39.45 -3.75
C PRO A 58 11.84 -38.04 -4.32
N HIS A 59 10.75 -37.32 -4.60
CA HIS A 59 10.77 -35.94 -5.08
C HIS A 59 10.12 -34.99 -4.07
N TYR A 60 10.88 -33.95 -3.65
CA TYR A 60 10.41 -32.98 -2.66
C TYR A 60 9.08 -32.30 -3.07
N GLY A 61 8.12 -32.31 -2.15
CA GLY A 61 6.81 -31.71 -2.36
C GLY A 61 5.86 -32.48 -3.29
N ILE A 62 6.31 -33.55 -3.91
CA ILE A 62 5.54 -34.44 -4.79
C ILE A 62 5.27 -35.77 -4.10
N SER A 63 6.33 -36.53 -3.72
CA SER A 63 6.25 -37.84 -3.08
C SER A 63 6.87 -37.87 -1.67
N THR A 64 7.27 -36.71 -1.12
CA THR A 64 7.81 -36.61 0.25
C THR A 64 6.99 -35.68 1.12
N GLY A 65 7.25 -35.67 2.43
CA GLY A 65 6.79 -34.62 3.34
C GLY A 65 7.45 -33.24 3.05
N PHE A 66 7.16 -32.25 3.88
CA PHE A 66 7.58 -30.85 3.68
C PHE A 66 8.51 -30.35 4.79
N GLY A 67 9.34 -29.34 4.50
CA GLY A 67 10.22 -28.70 5.46
C GLY A 67 11.12 -29.74 6.17
N ALA A 68 11.14 -29.74 7.49
CA ALA A 68 11.89 -30.69 8.29
C ALA A 68 11.48 -32.18 8.08
N LEU A 69 10.32 -32.45 7.46
CA LEU A 69 9.80 -33.77 7.16
C LEU A 69 10.10 -34.22 5.72
N ALA A 70 10.92 -33.49 4.97
CA ALA A 70 11.23 -33.74 3.55
C ALA A 70 11.85 -35.13 3.28
N THR A 71 12.47 -35.76 4.28
CA THR A 71 13.08 -37.11 4.17
C THR A 71 12.07 -38.23 4.23
N ARG A 72 10.81 -37.97 4.59
CA ARG A 72 9.78 -38.99 4.73
C ARG A 72 9.07 -39.23 3.40
N HIS A 73 9.21 -40.42 2.84
CA HIS A 73 8.44 -40.86 1.67
C HIS A 73 6.95 -41.03 2.02
N ILE A 74 6.05 -40.60 1.14
CA ILE A 74 4.60 -40.66 1.31
C ILE A 74 4.00 -41.59 0.27
N PRO A 75 3.29 -42.67 0.68
CA PRO A 75 2.60 -43.57 -0.23
C PRO A 75 1.61 -42.86 -1.15
N ALA A 76 1.44 -43.34 -2.38
CA ALA A 76 0.65 -42.65 -3.41
C ALA A 76 -0.80 -42.36 -2.96
N GLU A 77 -1.43 -43.31 -2.25
CA GLU A 77 -2.78 -43.22 -1.72
C GLU A 77 -2.95 -42.12 -0.65
N MET A 78 -1.85 -41.69 0.00
CA MET A 78 -1.84 -40.67 1.06
C MET A 78 -1.51 -39.26 0.52
N ARG A 79 -1.04 -39.10 -0.71
CA ARG A 79 -0.51 -37.84 -1.24
C ARG A 79 -1.58 -36.76 -1.34
N ALA A 80 -2.80 -37.09 -1.76
CA ALA A 80 -3.91 -36.14 -1.79
C ALA A 80 -4.28 -35.67 -0.37
N GLN A 81 -4.28 -36.60 0.60
CA GLN A 81 -4.49 -36.26 2.01
C GLN A 81 -3.37 -35.34 2.53
N LEU A 82 -2.11 -35.62 2.17
CA LEU A 82 -0.98 -34.75 2.54
C LEU A 82 -1.18 -33.30 2.09
N GLN A 83 -1.61 -33.08 0.83
CA GLN A 83 -1.83 -31.73 0.31
C GLN A 83 -2.98 -31.01 1.06
N ALA A 84 -4.08 -31.69 1.32
CA ALA A 84 -5.19 -31.14 2.10
C ALA A 84 -4.78 -30.84 3.55
N SER A 85 -4.03 -31.74 4.18
CA SER A 85 -3.52 -31.57 5.56
C SER A 85 -2.54 -30.40 5.64
N LEU A 86 -1.69 -30.21 4.63
CA LEU A 86 -0.78 -29.06 4.54
C LEU A 86 -1.57 -27.74 4.58
N VAL A 87 -2.52 -27.58 3.67
CA VAL A 87 -3.32 -26.32 3.58
C VAL A 87 -4.08 -26.09 4.88
N ARG A 88 -4.73 -27.11 5.45
CA ARG A 88 -5.47 -26.98 6.72
C ARG A 88 -4.58 -26.57 7.89
N SER A 89 -3.40 -27.20 8.02
CA SER A 89 -2.49 -26.91 9.12
C SER A 89 -1.79 -25.55 8.99
N HIS A 90 -1.64 -25.05 7.76
CA HIS A 90 -1.01 -23.75 7.48
C HIS A 90 -2.02 -22.59 7.49
N ALA A 91 -3.33 -22.84 7.35
CA ALA A 91 -4.38 -21.84 7.54
C ALA A 91 -4.59 -21.56 9.04
N ALA A 92 -3.53 -21.12 9.71
CA ALA A 92 -3.44 -20.93 11.16
C ALA A 92 -3.22 -19.45 11.55
N GLY A 93 -3.59 -18.52 10.68
CA GLY A 93 -3.53 -17.09 10.97
C GLY A 93 -4.48 -16.67 12.09
N SER A 94 -4.11 -15.63 12.83
CA SER A 94 -4.85 -15.08 13.97
C SER A 94 -4.76 -13.54 14.02
N GLY A 95 -5.54 -12.91 14.89
CA GLY A 95 -5.57 -11.46 15.08
C GLY A 95 -6.60 -10.75 14.18
N PRO A 96 -6.46 -9.44 13.99
CA PRO A 96 -7.36 -8.68 13.13
C PRO A 96 -7.42 -9.25 11.70
N GLU A 97 -8.55 -9.02 11.04
CA GLU A 97 -8.69 -9.39 9.63
C GLU A 97 -7.93 -8.40 8.74
N VAL A 98 -7.31 -8.93 7.70
CA VAL A 98 -6.60 -8.15 6.68
C VAL A 98 -7.61 -7.57 5.68
N GLU A 99 -7.32 -6.39 5.16
CA GLU A 99 -8.18 -5.64 4.24
C GLU A 99 -8.41 -6.42 2.93
N ASP A 100 -9.64 -6.39 2.43
CA ASP A 100 -10.04 -7.13 1.21
C ASP A 100 -9.15 -6.78 0.00
N GLU A 101 -8.75 -5.51 -0.15
CA GLU A 101 -7.85 -5.11 -1.25
C GLU A 101 -6.49 -5.82 -1.18
N VAL A 102 -5.95 -6.03 0.02
CA VAL A 102 -4.68 -6.75 0.23
C VAL A 102 -4.85 -8.23 -0.13
N VAL A 103 -5.94 -8.86 0.33
CA VAL A 103 -6.21 -10.26 0.02
C VAL A 103 -6.45 -10.47 -1.47
N ARG A 104 -7.17 -9.58 -2.14
CA ARG A 104 -7.39 -9.62 -3.59
C ARG A 104 -6.08 -9.45 -4.38
N ALA A 105 -5.20 -8.53 -3.94
CA ALA A 105 -3.87 -8.38 -4.53
C ALA A 105 -3.03 -9.65 -4.36
N LEU A 106 -3.00 -10.22 -3.15
CA LEU A 106 -2.33 -11.49 -2.85
C LEU A 106 -2.85 -12.62 -3.75
N MET A 107 -4.18 -12.75 -3.91
CA MET A 107 -4.78 -13.76 -4.78
C MET A 107 -4.39 -13.57 -6.24
N LEU A 108 -4.43 -12.33 -6.75
CA LEU A 108 -4.01 -12.04 -8.13
C LEU A 108 -2.56 -12.44 -8.38
N LEU A 109 -1.67 -12.12 -7.46
CA LEU A 109 -0.24 -12.40 -7.58
C LEU A 109 0.06 -13.90 -7.49
N ARG A 110 -0.62 -14.63 -6.59
CA ARG A 110 -0.55 -16.10 -6.59
C ARG A 110 -1.07 -16.70 -7.89
N LEU A 111 -2.20 -16.20 -8.41
CA LEU A 111 -2.75 -16.62 -9.69
C LEU A 111 -1.75 -16.38 -10.85
N ALA A 112 -1.08 -15.22 -10.86
CA ALA A 112 -0.06 -14.91 -11.85
C ALA A 112 1.09 -15.93 -11.80
N THR A 113 1.60 -16.24 -10.61
CA THR A 113 2.63 -17.26 -10.43
C THR A 113 2.17 -18.63 -10.90
N LEU A 114 0.97 -19.08 -10.53
CA LEU A 114 0.40 -20.35 -11.00
C LEU A 114 0.33 -20.41 -12.53
N ALA A 115 -0.08 -19.31 -13.17
CA ALA A 115 -0.23 -19.22 -14.62
C ALA A 115 1.11 -19.18 -15.39
N THR A 116 2.25 -19.01 -14.71
CA THR A 116 3.58 -19.11 -15.35
C THR A 116 3.90 -20.53 -15.82
N GLY A 117 3.22 -21.53 -15.29
CA GLY A 117 3.55 -22.96 -15.51
C GLY A 117 4.86 -23.38 -14.85
N ARG A 118 5.23 -22.75 -13.72
CA ARG A 118 6.43 -23.12 -12.93
C ARG A 118 6.10 -23.87 -11.65
N THR A 119 4.82 -24.00 -11.32
CA THR A 119 4.37 -24.57 -10.04
C THR A 119 3.88 -26.02 -10.14
N GLY A 120 3.50 -26.49 -11.33
CA GLY A 120 2.96 -27.83 -11.54
C GLY A 120 1.51 -28.02 -11.06
N ALA A 121 0.80 -26.93 -10.75
CA ALA A 121 -0.61 -26.97 -10.46
C ALA A 121 -1.44 -27.43 -11.69
N ARG A 122 -2.61 -28.04 -11.45
CA ARG A 122 -3.53 -28.40 -12.53
C ARG A 122 -4.30 -27.18 -13.05
N GLU A 123 -4.69 -27.24 -14.32
CA GLU A 123 -5.50 -26.19 -14.96
C GLU A 123 -6.81 -25.92 -14.20
N GLU A 124 -7.49 -26.96 -13.72
CA GLU A 124 -8.73 -26.80 -12.95
C GLU A 124 -8.52 -26.02 -11.64
N THR A 125 -7.37 -26.17 -10.99
CA THR A 125 -7.00 -25.44 -9.77
C THR A 125 -6.77 -23.97 -10.08
N VAL A 126 -6.06 -23.66 -11.17
CA VAL A 126 -5.82 -22.29 -11.64
C VAL A 126 -7.14 -21.61 -12.04
N GLN A 127 -8.02 -22.33 -12.75
CA GLN A 127 -9.34 -21.81 -13.15
C GLN A 127 -10.25 -21.57 -11.95
N ALA A 128 -10.28 -22.47 -10.97
CA ALA A 128 -11.06 -22.29 -9.74
C ALA A 128 -10.58 -21.08 -8.93
N TYR A 129 -9.25 -20.88 -8.86
CA TYR A 129 -8.65 -19.74 -8.18
C TYR A 129 -9.00 -18.41 -8.85
N ALA A 130 -8.92 -18.35 -10.19
CA ALA A 130 -9.38 -17.20 -10.98
C ALA A 130 -10.90 -16.97 -10.82
N GLY A 131 -11.69 -18.04 -10.82
CA GLY A 131 -13.12 -17.98 -10.59
C GLY A 131 -13.50 -17.38 -9.24
N LEU A 132 -12.81 -17.79 -8.17
CA LEU A 132 -13.02 -17.22 -6.83
C LEU A 132 -12.68 -15.72 -6.80
N LEU A 133 -11.55 -15.31 -7.38
CA LEU A 133 -11.16 -13.91 -7.45
C LEU A 133 -12.19 -13.06 -8.22
N ASN A 134 -12.76 -13.61 -9.31
CA ASN A 134 -13.78 -12.95 -10.12
C ASN A 134 -15.18 -12.95 -9.48
N SER A 135 -15.46 -13.84 -8.55
CA SER A 135 -16.77 -13.97 -7.92
C SER A 135 -17.14 -12.81 -6.98
N GLY A 136 -16.15 -12.00 -6.60
CA GLY A 136 -16.32 -10.93 -5.61
C GLY A 136 -16.30 -11.43 -4.16
N PHE A 137 -16.09 -12.72 -3.92
CA PHE A 137 -15.83 -13.25 -2.59
C PHE A 137 -14.35 -13.16 -2.26
N THR A 138 -14.02 -12.65 -1.08
CA THR A 138 -12.64 -12.52 -0.59
C THR A 138 -12.43 -13.44 0.61
N PRO A 139 -11.44 -14.36 0.58
CA PRO A 139 -11.10 -15.17 1.75
C PRO A 139 -10.76 -14.31 2.97
N VAL A 140 -11.21 -14.73 4.15
CA VAL A 140 -10.82 -14.08 5.40
C VAL A 140 -9.42 -14.50 5.76
N VAL A 141 -8.51 -13.54 5.80
CA VAL A 141 -7.09 -13.69 6.16
C VAL A 141 -6.83 -12.87 7.42
N HIS A 142 -5.97 -13.38 8.29
CA HIS A 142 -5.62 -12.72 9.55
C HIS A 142 -4.21 -12.13 9.52
N GLU A 143 -3.99 -11.10 10.35
CA GLU A 143 -2.77 -10.31 10.38
C GLU A 143 -1.52 -11.11 10.77
N TYR A 144 -1.65 -12.02 11.76
CA TYR A 144 -0.52 -12.82 12.23
C TYR A 144 -0.52 -14.20 11.59
N GLY A 145 0.66 -14.66 11.14
CA GLY A 145 0.83 -16.00 10.55
C GLY A 145 1.86 -16.09 9.44
N SER A 146 2.45 -14.96 8.99
CA SER A 146 3.56 -14.96 8.05
C SER A 146 4.81 -14.37 8.70
N LEU A 147 5.95 -15.04 8.54
CA LEU A 147 7.29 -14.55 8.88
C LEU A 147 8.05 -14.07 7.62
N GLY A 148 7.46 -14.22 6.44
CA GLY A 148 8.08 -13.86 5.17
C GLY A 148 9.30 -14.72 4.80
N CYS A 149 9.42 -15.92 5.35
CA CYS A 149 10.55 -16.83 5.11
C CYS A 149 10.30 -17.76 3.91
N SER A 150 9.31 -18.66 4.01
CA SER A 150 8.82 -19.45 2.87
C SER A 150 7.71 -18.71 2.10
N GLY A 151 7.79 -17.39 2.07
CA GLY A 151 6.72 -16.51 1.65
C GLY A 151 5.63 -16.34 2.72
N ASP A 152 4.42 -16.02 2.26
CA ASP A 152 3.26 -15.69 3.10
C ASP A 152 2.39 -16.91 3.37
N LEU A 153 2.94 -17.93 4.05
CA LEU A 153 2.35 -19.27 4.18
C LEU A 153 0.91 -19.25 4.69
N ALA A 154 0.65 -18.70 5.88
CA ALA A 154 -0.69 -18.72 6.47
C ALA A 154 -1.70 -17.87 5.67
N PRO A 155 -1.40 -16.63 5.24
CA PRO A 155 -2.27 -15.86 4.38
C PRO A 155 -2.67 -16.60 3.10
N LEU A 156 -1.70 -17.18 2.40
CA LEU A 156 -1.95 -17.96 1.19
C LEU A 156 -2.72 -19.26 1.48
N ALA A 157 -2.49 -19.90 2.63
CA ALA A 157 -3.20 -21.11 3.03
C ALA A 157 -4.69 -20.83 3.29
N HIS A 158 -5.06 -19.68 3.86
CA HIS A 158 -6.46 -19.29 4.00
C HIS A 158 -7.13 -19.13 2.61
N CYS A 159 -6.44 -18.55 1.63
CA CYS A 159 -6.95 -18.45 0.25
C CYS A 159 -7.07 -19.83 -0.42
N ALA A 160 -6.06 -20.70 -0.23
CA ALA A 160 -6.08 -22.07 -0.73
C ALA A 160 -7.20 -22.91 -0.09
N LEU A 161 -7.44 -22.72 1.21
CA LEU A 161 -8.52 -23.38 1.92
C LEU A 161 -9.89 -23.02 1.31
N ALA A 162 -10.09 -21.75 0.95
CA ALA A 162 -11.34 -21.28 0.36
C ALA A 162 -11.67 -21.99 -0.97
N ILE A 163 -10.70 -22.21 -1.87
CA ILE A 163 -10.96 -22.93 -3.13
C ILE A 163 -11.24 -24.43 -2.94
N THR A 164 -10.87 -25.00 -1.79
CA THR A 164 -11.24 -26.38 -1.45
C THR A 164 -12.63 -26.50 -0.82
N GLY A 165 -13.31 -25.37 -0.62
CA GLY A 165 -14.65 -25.30 0.01
C GLY A 165 -14.60 -25.29 1.53
N GLU A 166 -13.45 -25.04 2.13
CA GLU A 166 -13.26 -24.94 3.58
C GLU A 166 -12.96 -23.49 3.97
N GLY A 167 -13.07 -23.16 5.27
CA GLY A 167 -12.82 -21.81 5.75
C GLY A 167 -13.96 -20.83 5.47
N VAL A 168 -13.64 -19.54 5.53
CA VAL A 168 -14.61 -18.43 5.50
C VAL A 168 -14.22 -17.40 4.45
N VAL A 169 -15.20 -16.85 3.76
CA VAL A 169 -15.03 -15.74 2.82
C VAL A 169 -15.95 -14.59 3.19
N ARG A 170 -15.62 -13.39 2.73
CA ARG A 170 -16.43 -12.18 2.85
C ARG A 170 -17.05 -11.82 1.51
N ASP A 171 -18.32 -11.43 1.50
CA ASP A 171 -19.01 -10.92 0.31
C ASP A 171 -18.81 -9.39 0.15
N ALA A 172 -19.24 -8.85 -0.98
CA ALA A 172 -19.16 -7.41 -1.27
C ALA A 172 -19.92 -6.50 -0.27
N ALA A 173 -20.82 -7.06 0.55
CA ALA A 173 -21.51 -6.34 1.62
C ALA A 173 -20.77 -6.46 2.98
N GLY A 174 -19.57 -7.04 3.00
CA GLY A 174 -18.77 -7.24 4.20
C GLY A 174 -19.24 -8.39 5.10
N ARG A 175 -20.18 -9.23 4.65
CA ARG A 175 -20.72 -10.34 5.44
C ARG A 175 -19.88 -11.60 5.22
N THR A 176 -19.53 -12.28 6.30
CA THR A 176 -18.81 -13.54 6.25
C THR A 176 -19.76 -14.72 6.03
N ARG A 177 -19.30 -15.73 5.30
CA ARG A 177 -20.01 -16.99 5.05
C ARG A 177 -19.06 -18.15 4.82
N PRO A 178 -19.49 -19.41 4.98
CA PRO A 178 -18.69 -20.58 4.64
C PRO A 178 -18.25 -20.57 3.17
N ALA A 179 -17.00 -20.91 2.89
CA ALA A 179 -16.45 -20.92 1.53
C ALA A 179 -17.21 -21.89 0.60
N ALA A 180 -17.67 -23.05 1.11
CA ALA A 180 -18.47 -23.99 0.33
C ALA A 180 -19.75 -23.37 -0.24
N GLU A 181 -20.45 -22.56 0.55
CA GLU A 181 -21.68 -21.88 0.12
C GLU A 181 -21.37 -20.81 -0.94
N ALA A 182 -20.28 -20.06 -0.74
CA ALA A 182 -19.84 -19.04 -1.67
C ALA A 182 -19.44 -19.64 -3.03
N LEU A 183 -18.64 -20.71 -3.03
CA LEU A 183 -18.26 -21.44 -4.25
C LEU A 183 -19.50 -21.99 -4.99
N ALA A 184 -20.44 -22.60 -4.26
CA ALA A 184 -21.66 -23.12 -4.84
C ALA A 184 -22.51 -22.00 -5.49
N SER A 185 -22.63 -20.83 -4.83
CA SER A 185 -23.35 -19.67 -5.36
C SER A 185 -22.68 -19.06 -6.61
N ALA A 186 -21.35 -19.19 -6.71
CA ALA A 186 -20.56 -18.75 -7.86
C ALA A 186 -20.43 -19.81 -8.97
N GLY A 187 -21.03 -20.99 -8.79
CA GLY A 187 -20.92 -22.10 -9.75
C GLY A 187 -19.53 -22.74 -9.82
N ILE A 188 -18.70 -22.54 -8.80
CA ILE A 188 -17.34 -23.06 -8.73
C ILE A 188 -17.34 -24.38 -7.96
N LYS A 189 -16.76 -25.43 -8.54
CA LYS A 189 -16.61 -26.72 -7.86
C LYS A 189 -15.41 -26.65 -6.92
N PRO A 190 -15.55 -27.09 -5.64
CA PRO A 190 -14.42 -27.20 -4.72
C PRO A 190 -13.30 -28.07 -5.29
N VAL A 191 -12.07 -27.59 -5.20
CA VAL A 191 -10.90 -28.30 -5.72
C VAL A 191 -10.47 -29.41 -4.75
N ARG A 192 -10.24 -30.59 -5.27
CA ARG A 192 -9.55 -31.66 -4.54
C ARG A 192 -8.08 -31.62 -4.93
N LEU A 193 -7.23 -31.19 -4.00
CA LEU A 193 -5.79 -31.03 -4.23
C LEU A 193 -5.11 -32.37 -4.58
N ARG A 194 -4.16 -32.30 -5.51
CA ARG A 194 -3.29 -33.39 -5.94
C ARG A 194 -1.84 -33.04 -5.60
N GLU A 195 -0.93 -33.95 -5.91
CA GLU A 195 0.51 -33.84 -5.66
C GLU A 195 1.03 -32.47 -6.04
N LYS A 196 1.87 -31.86 -5.19
CA LYS A 196 2.48 -30.54 -5.32
C LYS A 196 1.52 -29.33 -5.15
N GLU A 197 0.20 -29.48 -5.31
CA GLU A 197 -0.74 -28.34 -5.36
C GLU A 197 -0.85 -27.58 -4.02
N GLY A 198 -0.73 -28.29 -2.89
CA GLY A 198 -0.71 -27.63 -1.59
C GLY A 198 0.42 -26.60 -1.48
N LEU A 199 1.66 -27.00 -1.80
CA LEU A 199 2.81 -26.08 -1.82
C LEU A 199 2.65 -24.98 -2.87
N ALA A 200 2.25 -25.35 -4.10
CA ALA A 200 2.06 -24.38 -5.19
C ALA A 200 1.11 -23.22 -4.82
N LEU A 201 0.15 -23.49 -3.94
CA LEU A 201 -0.84 -22.50 -3.51
C LEU A 201 -0.36 -21.60 -2.36
N ILE A 202 0.68 -22.00 -1.60
CA ILE A 202 1.02 -21.29 -0.35
C ILE A 202 2.45 -20.74 -0.30
N ASN A 203 3.31 -21.08 -1.26
CA ASN A 203 4.74 -20.79 -1.20
C ASN A 203 5.11 -19.61 -2.10
N GLY A 204 5.07 -18.38 -1.56
CA GLY A 204 5.42 -17.17 -2.29
C GLY A 204 5.23 -15.87 -1.50
N THR A 205 5.76 -14.78 -2.05
CA THR A 205 5.82 -13.44 -1.44
C THR A 205 4.62 -12.56 -1.81
N ASP A 206 3.52 -13.14 -2.23
CA ASP A 206 2.41 -12.48 -2.92
C ASP A 206 1.68 -11.43 -2.07
N GLY A 207 1.55 -11.67 -0.77
CA GLY A 207 0.92 -10.72 0.13
C GLY A 207 1.80 -9.52 0.44
N MET A 208 3.09 -9.76 0.72
CA MET A 208 4.08 -8.69 0.89
C MET A 208 4.17 -7.82 -0.36
N LEU A 209 4.24 -8.42 -1.54
CA LEU A 209 4.27 -7.71 -2.83
C LEU A 209 2.96 -6.95 -3.08
N GLY A 210 1.81 -7.55 -2.81
CA GLY A 210 0.51 -6.90 -2.93
C GLY A 210 0.42 -5.64 -2.08
N MET A 211 0.81 -5.73 -0.81
CA MET A 211 0.85 -4.57 0.09
C MET A 211 1.85 -3.51 -0.36
N LEU A 212 3.03 -3.90 -0.88
CA LEU A 212 4.01 -2.96 -1.41
C LEU A 212 3.47 -2.18 -2.61
N VAL A 213 2.85 -2.86 -3.58
CA VAL A 213 2.27 -2.20 -4.77
C VAL A 213 1.17 -1.21 -4.38
N LEU A 214 0.27 -1.61 -3.48
CA LEU A 214 -0.79 -0.71 -2.97
C LEU A 214 -0.19 0.47 -2.20
N ALA A 215 0.81 0.23 -1.35
CA ALA A 215 1.50 1.28 -0.60
C ALA A 215 2.23 2.30 -1.49
N ILE A 216 2.85 1.84 -2.58
CA ILE A 216 3.48 2.72 -3.58
C ILE A 216 2.44 3.62 -4.25
N ALA A 217 1.28 3.07 -4.63
CA ALA A 217 0.19 3.84 -5.23
C ALA A 217 -0.31 4.93 -4.26
N ASP A 218 -0.59 4.56 -3.01
CA ASP A 218 -1.05 5.48 -1.97
C ASP A 218 0.00 6.57 -1.66
N THR A 219 1.28 6.18 -1.54
CA THR A 219 2.35 7.13 -1.23
C THR A 219 2.53 8.16 -2.35
N ARG A 220 2.40 7.77 -3.61
CA ARG A 220 2.49 8.70 -4.75
C ARG A 220 1.39 9.76 -4.73
N GLU A 221 0.16 9.38 -4.38
CA GLU A 221 -0.94 10.35 -4.22
C GLU A 221 -0.72 11.24 -2.99
N LEU A 222 -0.35 10.66 -1.84
CA LEU A 222 -0.10 11.42 -0.61
C LEU A 222 1.07 12.40 -0.74
N LEU A 223 2.08 12.11 -1.56
CA LEU A 223 3.17 13.04 -1.85
C LEU A 223 2.69 14.31 -2.58
N LYS A 224 1.74 14.18 -3.50
CA LYS A 224 1.10 15.34 -4.15
C LYS A 224 0.27 16.14 -3.15
N VAL A 225 -0.46 15.47 -2.26
CA VAL A 225 -1.21 16.13 -1.18
C VAL A 225 -0.23 16.81 -0.21
N ALA A 226 0.91 16.22 0.10
CA ALA A 226 1.94 16.83 0.94
C ALA A 226 2.52 18.12 0.33
N ASP A 227 2.69 18.17 -0.99
CA ASP A 227 3.06 19.43 -1.68
C ASP A 227 1.93 20.45 -1.61
N ILE A 228 0.66 20.04 -1.76
CA ILE A 228 -0.51 20.92 -1.63
C ILE A 228 -0.55 21.52 -0.22
N THR A 229 -0.48 20.71 0.83
CA THR A 229 -0.54 21.21 2.22
C THR A 229 0.66 22.07 2.56
N ALA A 230 1.85 21.73 2.05
CA ALA A 230 3.05 22.55 2.21
C ALA A 230 2.90 23.92 1.52
N ALA A 231 2.39 23.97 0.27
CA ALA A 231 2.14 25.23 -0.43
C ALA A 231 1.13 26.11 0.32
N MET A 232 0.00 25.52 0.75
CA MET A 232 -1.01 26.24 1.55
C MET A 232 -0.43 26.75 2.88
N SER A 233 0.44 25.99 3.52
CA SER A 233 1.12 26.39 4.75
C SER A 233 2.13 27.52 4.50
N VAL A 234 2.90 27.46 3.41
CA VAL A 234 3.82 28.53 3.00
C VAL A 234 3.05 29.81 2.75
N GLU A 235 1.95 29.74 2.01
CA GLU A 235 1.10 30.86 1.68
C GLU A 235 0.50 31.53 2.94
N ALA A 236 -0.19 30.76 3.77
CA ALA A 236 -0.87 31.29 4.96
C ALA A 236 0.09 31.81 6.04
N LEU A 237 1.30 31.25 6.14
CA LEU A 237 2.37 31.71 7.07
C LEU A 237 3.23 32.82 6.47
N LEU A 238 2.84 33.41 5.34
CA LEU A 238 3.61 34.43 4.63
C LEU A 238 5.06 34.00 4.38
N GLY A 239 5.25 32.75 3.92
CA GLY A 239 6.55 32.18 3.56
C GLY A 239 7.06 32.71 2.21
N THR A 240 8.28 32.34 1.82
CA THR A 240 8.84 32.69 0.51
C THR A 240 8.87 31.52 -0.44
N ASP A 241 8.53 31.76 -1.71
CA ASP A 241 8.67 30.79 -2.80
C ASP A 241 10.08 30.79 -3.44
N ALA A 242 10.95 31.73 -3.05
CA ALA A 242 12.29 31.83 -3.61
C ALA A 242 13.12 30.55 -3.43
N ALA A 243 12.93 29.81 -2.32
CA ALA A 243 13.61 28.53 -2.07
C ALA A 243 13.23 27.41 -3.06
N PHE A 244 12.12 27.58 -3.79
CA PHE A 244 11.61 26.61 -4.76
C PHE A 244 12.04 26.91 -6.20
N ALA A 245 12.84 27.95 -6.42
CA ALA A 245 13.30 28.36 -7.76
C ALA A 245 13.99 27.21 -8.49
N ALA A 246 13.77 27.12 -9.82
CA ALA A 246 14.23 25.96 -10.63
C ALA A 246 15.76 25.88 -10.70
N ASP A 247 16.44 27.01 -10.79
CA ASP A 247 17.90 27.11 -10.84
C ASP A 247 18.57 26.59 -9.57
N LEU A 248 17.92 26.76 -8.41
CA LEU A 248 18.41 26.19 -7.16
C LEU A 248 18.32 24.65 -7.14
N GLN A 249 17.29 24.06 -7.75
CA GLN A 249 17.11 22.62 -7.78
C GLN A 249 18.15 21.93 -8.68
N VAL A 250 18.58 22.60 -9.75
CA VAL A 250 19.65 22.09 -10.64
C VAL A 250 20.99 21.93 -9.91
N LEU A 251 21.26 22.72 -8.88
CA LEU A 251 22.49 22.63 -8.08
C LEU A 251 22.58 21.33 -7.24
N ARG A 252 21.45 20.66 -7.03
CA ARG A 252 21.36 19.37 -6.33
C ARG A 252 20.38 18.46 -7.10
N PRO A 253 20.85 17.69 -8.08
CA PRO A 253 20.03 17.05 -9.11
C PRO A 253 19.34 15.76 -8.64
N HIS A 254 18.51 15.87 -7.59
CA HIS A 254 17.59 14.82 -7.17
C HIS A 254 16.26 14.99 -7.90
N PRO A 255 15.77 14.00 -8.68
CA PRO A 255 14.55 14.13 -9.46
C PRO A 255 13.32 14.44 -8.63
N GLY A 256 13.15 13.74 -7.51
CA GLY A 256 12.01 13.94 -6.62
C GLY A 256 11.99 15.34 -6.00
N GLN A 257 13.15 15.90 -5.64
CA GLN A 257 13.26 17.27 -5.14
C GLN A 257 12.84 18.30 -6.20
N ALA A 258 13.27 18.12 -7.45
CA ALA A 258 12.91 19.00 -8.55
C ALA A 258 11.39 18.95 -8.83
N ALA A 259 10.78 17.76 -8.78
CA ALA A 259 9.34 17.55 -8.96
C ALA A 259 8.54 18.26 -7.86
N SER A 260 8.86 18.06 -6.60
CA SER A 260 8.19 18.73 -5.47
C SER A 260 8.32 20.25 -5.55
N ALA A 261 9.51 20.78 -5.84
CA ALA A 261 9.71 22.22 -6.01
C ALA A 261 8.89 22.79 -7.18
N ALA A 262 8.75 22.06 -8.28
CA ALA A 262 7.92 22.45 -9.41
C ALA A 262 6.43 22.51 -9.01
N ASN A 263 5.94 21.48 -8.29
CA ASN A 263 4.58 21.49 -7.75
C ASN A 263 4.32 22.71 -6.86
N LEU A 264 5.22 23.01 -5.92
CA LEU A 264 5.09 24.15 -5.02
C LEU A 264 5.03 25.47 -5.77
N ARG A 265 5.88 25.69 -6.79
CA ARG A 265 5.81 26.90 -7.64
C ARG A 265 4.47 27.03 -8.35
N THR A 266 3.96 25.92 -8.90
CA THR A 266 2.68 25.89 -9.60
C THR A 266 1.52 26.17 -8.66
N LEU A 267 1.53 25.56 -7.48
CA LEU A 267 0.48 25.71 -6.46
C LEU A 267 0.41 27.13 -5.87
N LEU A 268 1.54 27.83 -5.75
CA LEU A 268 1.63 29.18 -5.17
C LEU A 268 1.41 30.29 -6.21
N ALA A 269 1.29 29.95 -7.50
CA ALA A 269 1.21 30.93 -8.57
C ALA A 269 -0.04 31.83 -8.44
N GLY A 270 0.15 33.13 -8.61
CA GLY A 270 -0.94 34.12 -8.65
C GLY A 270 -1.55 34.47 -7.29
N SER A 271 -0.96 34.05 -6.17
CA SER A 271 -1.45 34.40 -4.82
C SER A 271 -1.23 35.87 -4.47
N GLU A 272 -2.32 36.55 -4.08
CA GLU A 272 -2.21 37.89 -3.49
C GLU A 272 -1.57 37.86 -2.10
N ILE A 273 -1.81 36.77 -1.33
CA ILE A 273 -1.18 36.57 -0.02
C ILE A 273 0.34 36.50 -0.19
N MET A 274 0.85 35.73 -1.15
CA MET A 274 2.28 35.66 -1.45
C MET A 274 2.83 37.00 -1.95
N ALA A 275 2.08 37.71 -2.75
CA ALA A 275 2.47 39.04 -3.29
C ALA A 275 2.56 40.11 -2.20
N SER A 276 1.72 40.01 -1.15
CA SER A 276 1.56 41.04 -0.12
C SER A 276 2.82 41.34 0.68
N HIS A 277 3.78 40.43 0.72
CA HIS A 277 5.01 40.55 1.54
C HIS A 277 6.33 40.41 0.74
N ARG A 278 6.28 40.70 -0.59
CA ARG A 278 7.48 40.70 -1.46
C ARG A 278 8.18 42.05 -1.53
N GLY A 279 7.64 43.07 -0.87
CA GLY A 279 8.19 44.40 -0.88
C GLY A 279 9.40 44.57 0.10
N PRO A 280 10.01 45.78 0.08
CA PRO A 280 11.14 46.12 0.96
C PRO A 280 10.78 46.10 2.46
N GLU A 281 9.50 46.11 2.78
CA GLU A 281 8.96 45.99 4.14
C GLU A 281 9.20 44.60 4.75
N CYS A 282 9.45 43.59 3.92
CA CYS A 282 9.64 42.24 4.38
C CYS A 282 11.04 42.10 5.01
N THR A 283 11.08 41.91 6.32
CA THR A 283 12.32 41.73 7.09
C THR A 283 12.77 40.27 7.15
N ARG A 284 12.05 39.36 6.51
CA ARG A 284 12.36 37.91 6.56
C ARG A 284 13.61 37.61 5.74
N VAL A 285 14.61 37.00 6.37
CA VAL A 285 15.83 36.55 5.71
C VAL A 285 15.63 35.15 5.11
N GLN A 286 14.99 34.24 5.86
CA GLN A 286 14.73 32.86 5.44
C GLN A 286 13.61 32.21 6.27
N ASP A 287 12.91 31.26 5.68
CA ASP A 287 11.90 30.47 6.37
C ASP A 287 12.49 29.36 7.22
N ALA A 288 11.68 28.82 8.14
CA ALA A 288 11.99 27.61 8.85
C ALA A 288 12.13 26.40 7.89
N TYR A 289 12.86 25.37 8.30
CA TYR A 289 13.11 24.20 7.49
C TYR A 289 11.83 23.46 7.08
N SER A 290 10.82 23.40 7.96
CA SER A 290 9.55 22.77 7.63
C SER A 290 8.81 23.43 6.46
N LEU A 291 9.11 24.67 6.11
CA LEU A 291 8.62 25.38 4.94
C LEU A 291 9.61 25.26 3.78
N ARG A 292 10.82 25.85 3.92
CA ARG A 292 11.77 25.95 2.80
C ARG A 292 12.44 24.66 2.38
N CYS A 293 12.52 23.64 3.27
CA CYS A 293 13.08 22.33 2.96
C CYS A 293 11.99 21.30 2.59
N ALA A 294 10.75 21.71 2.37
CA ALA A 294 9.69 20.80 1.93
C ALA A 294 10.07 20.00 0.68
N PRO A 295 10.66 20.60 -0.39
CA PRO A 295 11.06 19.84 -1.57
C PRO A 295 12.16 18.81 -1.30
N GLN A 296 13.09 19.10 -0.39
CA GLN A 296 14.19 18.20 -0.08
C GLN A 296 13.70 16.93 0.62
N VAL A 297 12.73 17.06 1.54
CA VAL A 297 12.18 15.91 2.27
C VAL A 297 11.18 15.15 1.39
N ALA A 298 10.16 15.84 0.83
CA ALA A 298 9.19 15.19 -0.05
C ALA A 298 9.86 14.56 -1.29
N GLY A 299 10.93 15.20 -1.81
CA GLY A 299 11.73 14.68 -2.90
C GLY A 299 12.48 13.40 -2.54
N ALA A 300 13.10 13.35 -1.35
CA ALA A 300 13.77 12.13 -0.88
C ALA A 300 12.78 10.97 -0.73
N VAL A 301 11.55 11.24 -0.29
CA VAL A 301 10.49 10.21 -0.24
C VAL A 301 10.12 9.75 -1.65
N ARG A 302 9.99 10.65 -2.64
CA ARG A 302 9.73 10.29 -4.05
C ARG A 302 10.79 9.37 -4.60
N ASP A 303 12.08 9.72 -4.43
CA ASP A 303 13.20 8.90 -4.91
C ASP A 303 13.24 7.53 -4.20
N THR A 304 12.83 7.45 -2.93
CA THR A 304 12.68 6.19 -2.18
C THR A 304 11.53 5.35 -2.73
N VAL A 305 10.39 5.98 -3.07
CA VAL A 305 9.25 5.29 -3.70
C VAL A 305 9.62 4.72 -5.07
N ASP A 306 10.39 5.45 -5.86
CA ASP A 306 10.81 4.97 -7.17
C ASP A 306 11.77 3.78 -7.07
N HIS A 307 12.69 3.78 -6.10
CA HIS A 307 13.52 2.61 -5.79
C HIS A 307 12.65 1.40 -5.35
N ALA A 308 11.67 1.61 -4.48
CA ALA A 308 10.76 0.54 -4.06
C ALA A 308 9.91 0.01 -5.22
N ALA A 309 9.47 0.89 -6.13
CA ALA A 309 8.73 0.51 -7.34
C ALA A 309 9.58 -0.35 -8.30
N GLU A 310 10.89 -0.07 -8.41
CA GLU A 310 11.81 -0.91 -9.19
C GLU A 310 11.93 -2.33 -8.58
N VAL A 311 12.04 -2.44 -7.25
CA VAL A 311 12.05 -3.74 -6.57
C VAL A 311 10.72 -4.47 -6.79
N ALA A 312 9.59 -3.79 -6.61
CA ALA A 312 8.26 -4.37 -6.87
C ALA A 312 8.10 -4.85 -8.32
N SER A 313 8.62 -4.10 -9.30
CA SER A 313 8.56 -4.47 -10.72
C SER A 313 9.34 -5.77 -11.02
N ARG A 314 10.49 -5.97 -10.38
CA ARG A 314 11.27 -7.22 -10.50
C ARG A 314 10.52 -8.39 -9.89
N GLU A 315 9.89 -8.18 -8.74
CA GLU A 315 9.12 -9.22 -8.05
C GLU A 315 7.83 -9.57 -8.82
N LEU A 316 7.15 -8.60 -9.44
CA LEU A 316 6.00 -8.83 -10.33
C LEU A 316 6.33 -9.71 -11.54
N ALA A 317 7.59 -9.72 -11.98
CA ALA A 317 8.09 -10.56 -13.06
C ALA A 317 8.58 -11.94 -12.59
N SER A 318 8.54 -12.22 -11.29
CA SER A 318 9.07 -13.45 -10.71
C SER A 318 8.07 -14.60 -10.78
N ALA A 319 8.59 -15.84 -10.74
CA ALA A 319 7.81 -17.07 -10.59
C ALA A 319 8.27 -17.78 -9.31
N ILE A 320 7.63 -17.48 -8.20
CA ILE A 320 8.07 -17.91 -6.86
C ILE A 320 7.32 -19.16 -6.44
N ASP A 321 8.07 -20.24 -6.27
CA ASP A 321 7.59 -21.50 -5.70
C ASP A 321 8.80 -22.36 -5.26
N ASN A 322 8.57 -23.31 -4.35
CA ASN A 322 9.58 -24.29 -3.94
C ASN A 322 8.92 -25.66 -3.66
N PRO A 323 9.29 -26.71 -4.42
CA PRO A 323 10.21 -26.69 -5.54
C PRO A 323 9.61 -26.02 -6.78
N VAL A 324 10.45 -25.44 -7.61
CA VAL A 324 10.06 -24.79 -8.87
C VAL A 324 10.32 -25.73 -10.06
N ILE A 325 9.52 -25.61 -11.12
CA ILE A 325 9.76 -26.30 -12.39
C ILE A 325 10.51 -25.36 -13.32
N THR A 326 11.75 -25.68 -13.64
CA THR A 326 12.63 -24.89 -14.50
C THR A 326 12.19 -24.92 -15.98
N PRO A 327 12.68 -24.01 -16.85
CA PRO A 327 12.34 -24.01 -18.27
C PRO A 327 12.66 -25.32 -18.99
N ASP A 328 13.72 -26.01 -18.59
CA ASP A 328 14.16 -27.31 -19.12
C ASP A 328 13.47 -28.51 -18.49
N GLY A 329 12.53 -28.30 -17.54
CA GLY A 329 11.67 -29.31 -16.97
C GLY A 329 12.21 -30.00 -15.72
N ARG A 330 13.34 -29.56 -15.15
CA ARG A 330 13.83 -30.06 -13.85
C ARG A 330 12.95 -29.52 -12.73
N VAL A 331 12.83 -30.27 -11.64
CA VAL A 331 12.15 -29.84 -10.42
C VAL A 331 13.21 -29.57 -9.35
N GLU A 332 13.37 -28.31 -8.98
CA GLU A 332 14.49 -27.87 -8.15
C GLU A 332 14.02 -27.17 -6.87
N SER A 333 14.59 -27.57 -5.75
CA SER A 333 14.47 -26.82 -4.50
C SER A 333 15.32 -25.55 -4.56
N ASN A 334 14.78 -24.44 -4.03
CA ASN A 334 15.42 -23.12 -4.13
C ASN A 334 15.02 -22.23 -2.95
N GLY A 335 15.58 -21.01 -2.89
CA GLY A 335 15.32 -20.00 -1.86
C GLY A 335 14.58 -18.75 -2.36
N ASN A 336 14.01 -18.76 -3.56
CA ASN A 336 13.40 -17.54 -4.18
C ASN A 336 12.15 -17.06 -3.44
N PHE A 337 11.61 -17.85 -2.54
CA PHE A 337 10.48 -17.50 -1.66
C PHE A 337 10.86 -16.54 -0.52
N HIS A 338 12.15 -16.27 -0.30
CA HIS A 338 12.58 -15.44 0.84
C HIS A 338 12.26 -13.96 0.61
N GLY A 339 11.43 -13.37 1.47
CA GLY A 339 10.88 -12.02 1.29
C GLY A 339 11.82 -10.84 1.61
N ALA A 340 13.13 -11.07 1.84
CA ALA A 340 14.05 -10.00 2.22
C ALA A 340 14.07 -8.80 1.26
N PRO A 341 14.08 -8.96 -0.09
CA PRO A 341 14.06 -7.82 -0.99
C PRO A 341 12.87 -6.89 -0.78
N LEU A 342 11.70 -7.46 -0.48
CA LEU A 342 10.48 -6.70 -0.18
C LEU A 342 10.52 -6.11 1.23
N GLY A 343 10.96 -6.89 2.22
CA GLY A 343 11.05 -6.45 3.62
C GLY A 343 11.87 -5.17 3.78
N TYR A 344 13.02 -5.09 3.12
CA TYR A 344 13.90 -3.93 3.18
C TYR A 344 13.26 -2.66 2.63
N VAL A 345 12.65 -2.71 1.45
CA VAL A 345 12.03 -1.52 0.86
C VAL A 345 10.74 -1.10 1.55
N LEU A 346 10.00 -2.04 2.13
CA LEU A 346 8.82 -1.77 2.97
C LEU A 346 9.20 -0.99 4.22
N ASP A 347 10.26 -1.38 4.91
CA ASP A 347 10.77 -0.65 6.07
C ASP A 347 11.39 0.69 5.68
N PHE A 348 12.10 0.78 4.56
CA PHE A 348 12.65 2.03 4.06
C PHE A 348 11.54 3.05 3.76
N LEU A 349 10.43 2.62 3.15
CA LEU A 349 9.26 3.47 2.94
C LEU A 349 8.63 3.92 4.27
N ALA A 350 8.54 3.05 5.27
CA ALA A 350 8.00 3.44 6.58
C ALA A 350 8.83 4.54 7.27
N ILE A 351 10.16 4.50 7.14
CA ILE A 351 11.06 5.56 7.61
C ILE A 351 10.77 6.89 6.87
N ALA A 352 10.68 6.83 5.54
CA ALA A 352 10.44 8.01 4.71
C ALA A 352 9.06 8.64 4.99
N VAL A 353 8.02 7.84 5.17
CA VAL A 353 6.66 8.27 5.53
C VAL A 353 6.64 8.96 6.91
N ALA A 354 7.35 8.44 7.89
CA ALA A 354 7.40 9.03 9.23
C ALA A 354 8.09 10.41 9.22
N ASP A 355 9.14 10.60 8.43
CA ASP A 355 9.82 11.89 8.30
C ASP A 355 8.94 12.92 7.58
N LEU A 356 8.27 12.53 6.49
CA LEU A 356 7.31 13.39 5.78
C LEU A 356 6.18 13.88 6.71
N ALA A 357 5.62 12.96 7.52
CA ALA A 357 4.61 13.30 8.52
C ALA A 357 5.13 14.28 9.58
N SER A 358 6.38 14.10 10.02
CA SER A 358 7.03 15.01 10.97
C SER A 358 7.15 16.43 10.42
N MET A 359 7.48 16.58 9.13
CA MET A 359 7.51 17.88 8.45
C MET A 359 6.15 18.57 8.42
N SER A 360 5.10 17.83 8.12
CA SER A 360 3.71 18.33 8.10
C SER A 360 3.29 18.83 9.47
N GLU A 361 3.53 18.05 10.52
CA GLU A 361 3.20 18.42 11.89
C GLU A 361 3.95 19.69 12.35
N ARG A 362 5.22 19.84 12.00
CA ARG A 362 5.98 21.06 12.31
C ARG A 362 5.40 22.32 11.64
N ARG A 363 4.78 22.18 10.48
CA ARG A 363 4.07 23.31 9.83
C ARG A 363 2.79 23.67 10.58
N THR A 364 2.02 22.67 11.00
CA THR A 364 0.84 22.89 11.85
C THR A 364 1.19 23.59 13.15
N ASP A 365 2.22 23.13 13.87
CA ASP A 365 2.70 23.75 15.11
C ASP A 365 3.03 25.25 14.92
N ARG A 366 3.62 25.62 13.79
CA ARG A 366 3.94 27.05 13.49
C ARG A 366 2.72 27.93 13.40
N PHE A 367 1.59 27.45 12.89
CA PHE A 367 0.35 28.22 12.83
C PHE A 367 -0.16 28.61 14.21
N LEU A 368 0.11 27.80 15.20
CA LEU A 368 -0.46 27.93 16.55
C LEU A 368 0.32 28.88 17.44
N ASP A 369 1.59 29.19 17.10
CA ASP A 369 2.50 30.02 17.87
C ASP A 369 2.52 31.46 17.32
N VAL A 370 1.99 32.41 18.09
CA VAL A 370 1.96 33.85 17.75
C VAL A 370 3.34 34.43 17.42
N ALA A 371 4.41 33.89 17.98
CA ALA A 371 5.77 34.32 17.66
C ALA A 371 6.23 33.93 16.25
N ARG A 372 5.50 33.00 15.58
CA ARG A 372 5.92 32.37 14.33
C ARG A 372 4.85 32.41 13.22
N ASN A 373 3.59 32.68 13.54
CA ASN A 373 2.45 32.60 12.61
C ASN A 373 2.18 33.89 11.81
N GLN A 374 3.05 34.89 11.96
CA GLN A 374 2.96 36.14 11.19
C GLN A 374 1.66 36.93 11.40
N GLY A 375 1.27 37.06 12.67
CA GLY A 375 0.12 37.89 13.06
C GLY A 375 -1.24 37.20 12.94
N LEU A 376 -1.29 35.90 12.74
CA LEU A 376 -2.52 35.12 12.91
C LEU A 376 -2.87 35.04 14.41
N PRO A 377 -4.16 34.81 14.78
CA PRO A 377 -4.54 34.60 16.18
C PRO A 377 -3.83 33.40 16.81
N ALA A 378 -3.62 33.45 18.13
CA ALA A 378 -3.10 32.30 18.88
C ALA A 378 -3.97 31.07 18.62
N PHE A 379 -3.33 29.93 18.30
CA PHE A 379 -3.99 28.66 17.97
C PHE A 379 -5.01 28.75 16.82
N LEU A 380 -4.98 29.80 16.04
CA LEU A 380 -6.00 30.16 15.05
C LEU A 380 -7.42 30.25 15.63
N ALA A 381 -7.53 30.58 16.92
CA ALA A 381 -8.80 30.72 17.62
C ALA A 381 -9.57 31.97 17.16
N ASP A 382 -10.89 31.97 17.24
CA ASP A 382 -11.74 33.12 16.94
C ASP A 382 -11.59 34.21 18.01
N ASP A 383 -11.74 33.82 19.27
CA ASP A 383 -11.48 34.66 20.45
C ASP A 383 -10.46 33.96 21.36
N PRO A 384 -9.13 34.16 21.16
CA PRO A 384 -8.10 33.50 21.93
C PRO A 384 -8.24 33.73 23.44
N GLY A 385 -8.39 32.64 24.19
CA GLY A 385 -8.63 32.67 25.63
C GLY A 385 -10.04 32.21 26.01
N VAL A 386 -11.05 32.55 25.21
CA VAL A 386 -12.37 31.92 25.23
C VAL A 386 -12.34 30.65 24.41
N ASP A 387 -11.81 30.75 23.20
CA ASP A 387 -11.60 29.66 22.26
C ASP A 387 -10.17 29.11 22.34
N SER A 388 -10.01 27.82 22.12
CA SER A 388 -8.73 27.11 22.02
C SER A 388 -8.30 26.81 20.57
N GLY A 389 -9.19 26.98 19.59
CA GLY A 389 -8.94 26.81 18.18
C GLY A 389 -8.42 25.41 17.82
N HIS A 390 -7.30 25.34 17.10
CA HIS A 390 -6.70 24.08 16.63
C HIS A 390 -5.65 23.48 17.59
N MET A 391 -5.56 23.96 18.84
CA MET A 391 -4.59 23.46 19.82
C MET A 391 -4.58 21.92 19.91
N ILE A 392 -5.75 21.31 20.13
CA ILE A 392 -5.85 19.85 20.32
C ILE A 392 -5.81 19.08 19.00
N ALA A 393 -6.13 19.70 17.87
CA ALA A 393 -5.90 19.10 16.56
C ALA A 393 -4.38 18.82 16.33
N GLN A 394 -3.51 19.75 16.72
CA GLN A 394 -2.06 19.54 16.67
C GLN A 394 -1.61 18.45 17.67
N TYR A 395 -2.20 18.35 18.85
CA TYR A 395 -1.90 17.25 19.78
C TYR A 395 -2.22 15.89 19.16
N THR A 396 -3.36 15.79 18.48
CA THR A 396 -3.74 14.57 17.74
C THR A 396 -2.70 14.26 16.66
N GLN A 397 -2.29 15.26 15.89
CA GLN A 397 -1.27 15.12 14.85
C GLN A 397 0.08 14.68 15.44
N ALA A 398 0.52 15.30 16.53
CA ALA A 398 1.78 14.96 17.22
C ALA A 398 1.75 13.54 17.80
N ALA A 399 0.61 13.10 18.33
CA ALA A 399 0.42 11.73 18.81
C ALA A 399 0.59 10.71 17.67
N ILE A 400 -0.01 10.99 16.49
CA ILE A 400 0.14 10.15 15.29
C ILE A 400 1.60 10.13 14.83
N VAL A 401 2.28 11.27 14.76
CA VAL A 401 3.71 11.34 14.40
C VAL A 401 4.57 10.52 15.35
N SER A 402 4.27 10.55 16.65
CA SER A 402 4.95 9.70 17.65
C SER A 402 4.74 8.21 17.37
N GLU A 403 3.53 7.80 16.98
CA GLU A 403 3.25 6.42 16.55
C GLU A 403 4.03 6.05 15.29
N LEU A 404 4.04 6.93 14.27
CA LEU A 404 4.77 6.71 13.03
C LEU A 404 6.27 6.47 13.26
N LYS A 405 6.88 7.14 14.25
CA LYS A 405 8.29 6.90 14.63
C LYS A 405 8.50 5.48 15.16
N ARG A 406 7.53 4.92 15.89
CA ARG A 406 7.58 3.52 16.33
C ARG A 406 7.40 2.55 15.16
N LEU A 407 6.48 2.86 14.24
CA LEU A 407 6.28 2.08 13.02
C LEU A 407 7.47 2.14 12.05
N ALA A 408 8.32 3.18 12.15
CA ALA A 408 9.54 3.32 11.38
C ALA A 408 10.69 2.43 11.87
N VAL A 409 10.59 1.82 13.07
CA VAL A 409 11.58 0.84 13.51
C VAL A 409 11.53 -0.37 12.58
N PRO A 410 12.65 -0.76 11.90
CA PRO A 410 12.60 -1.82 10.91
C PRO A 410 12.19 -3.18 11.50
N ALA A 411 11.24 -3.86 10.88
CA ALA A 411 10.91 -5.24 11.19
C ALA A 411 11.90 -6.22 10.53
N SER A 412 12.43 -5.85 9.36
CA SER A 412 13.32 -6.70 8.56
C SER A 412 14.72 -6.90 9.16
N VAL A 413 15.04 -6.23 10.27
CA VAL A 413 16.28 -6.50 11.05
C VAL A 413 16.10 -7.66 12.03
N ASP A 414 14.86 -8.10 12.27
CA ASP A 414 14.55 -9.22 13.17
C ASP A 414 14.53 -10.55 12.42
N SER A 415 14.82 -11.62 13.12
CA SER A 415 14.76 -12.99 12.60
C SER A 415 14.53 -13.96 13.74
N ILE A 416 13.53 -14.84 13.57
CA ILE A 416 13.13 -15.85 14.56
C ILE A 416 13.22 -17.23 13.89
N PRO A 417 14.08 -18.14 14.36
CA PRO A 417 14.15 -19.49 13.80
C PRO A 417 12.84 -20.24 14.01
N SER A 418 12.41 -20.95 12.96
CA SER A 418 11.15 -21.70 12.93
C SER A 418 11.31 -23.04 12.21
N SER A 419 10.22 -23.83 12.12
CA SER A 419 10.19 -25.13 11.42
C SER A 419 11.31 -26.08 11.86
N ALA A 420 11.50 -26.24 13.19
CA ALA A 420 12.56 -27.05 13.78
C ALA A 420 13.97 -26.66 13.25
N MET A 421 14.26 -25.38 13.17
CA MET A 421 15.51 -24.78 12.67
C MET A 421 15.76 -24.96 11.17
N GLN A 422 14.82 -25.51 10.40
CA GLN A 422 14.93 -25.57 8.94
C GLN A 422 14.83 -24.16 8.31
N GLU A 423 14.02 -23.30 8.91
CA GLU A 423 13.85 -21.89 8.58
C GLU A 423 14.56 -21.05 9.67
N ASP A 424 15.88 -21.07 9.66
CA ASP A 424 16.74 -20.47 10.70
C ASP A 424 16.98 -18.97 10.49
N HIS A 425 16.57 -18.42 9.34
CA HIS A 425 16.59 -17.00 9.00
C HIS A 425 15.32 -16.61 8.23
N VAL A 426 14.60 -15.58 8.72
CA VAL A 426 13.33 -15.09 8.15
C VAL A 426 13.43 -13.61 7.80
N SER A 427 12.54 -13.10 6.93
CA SER A 427 12.60 -11.72 6.44
C SER A 427 11.78 -10.74 7.26
N MET A 428 10.77 -11.20 8.01
CA MET A 428 9.73 -10.39 8.65
C MET A 428 9.01 -9.42 7.69
N GLY A 429 9.05 -9.70 6.37
CA GLY A 429 8.55 -8.81 5.33
C GLY A 429 7.04 -8.55 5.42
N TRP A 430 6.24 -9.54 5.86
CA TRP A 430 4.82 -9.34 6.14
C TRP A 430 4.59 -8.28 7.24
N SER A 431 5.35 -8.37 8.34
CA SER A 431 5.29 -7.38 9.43
C SER A 431 5.71 -5.99 8.96
N ALA A 432 6.77 -5.89 8.13
CA ALA A 432 7.19 -4.64 7.52
C ALA A 432 6.07 -4.03 6.65
N ALA A 433 5.37 -4.86 5.86
CA ALA A 433 4.25 -4.44 5.03
C ALA A 433 3.05 -3.94 5.84
N ARG A 434 2.67 -4.66 6.90
CA ARG A 434 1.58 -4.26 7.81
C ARG A 434 1.87 -2.94 8.50
N LYS A 435 3.10 -2.73 8.99
CA LYS A 435 3.54 -1.46 9.58
C LYS A 435 3.45 -0.30 8.59
N LEU A 436 3.90 -0.50 7.35
CA LEU A 436 3.82 0.54 6.32
C LEU A 436 2.36 0.92 6.01
N ARG A 437 1.45 -0.05 5.93
CA ARG A 437 0.00 0.22 5.74
C ARG A 437 -0.55 1.11 6.86
N GLN A 438 -0.23 0.80 8.11
CA GLN A 438 -0.61 1.61 9.27
C GLN A 438 0.03 3.00 9.23
N ALA A 439 1.28 3.10 8.79
CA ALA A 439 1.98 4.37 8.66
C ALA A 439 1.33 5.28 7.60
N LEU A 440 0.83 4.72 6.49
CA LEU A 440 0.14 5.48 5.44
C LEU A 440 -1.23 6.01 5.92
N ASP A 441 -2.00 5.22 6.70
CA ASP A 441 -3.21 5.75 7.35
C ASP A 441 -2.85 6.93 8.28
N GLY A 442 -1.80 6.79 9.08
CA GLY A 442 -1.30 7.86 9.93
C GLY A 442 -0.88 9.10 9.15
N LEU A 443 -0.13 8.95 8.05
CA LEU A 443 0.26 10.07 7.18
C LEU A 443 -0.96 10.78 6.59
N THR A 444 -1.95 10.04 6.13
CA THR A 444 -3.20 10.60 5.59
C THR A 444 -3.88 11.50 6.62
N ARG A 445 -3.97 11.07 7.89
CA ARG A 445 -4.52 11.85 9.00
C ARG A 445 -3.69 13.09 9.33
N VAL A 446 -2.36 12.95 9.32
CA VAL A 446 -1.43 14.07 9.57
C VAL A 446 -1.59 15.14 8.50
N LEU A 447 -1.64 14.78 7.22
CA LEU A 447 -1.85 15.71 6.11
C LEU A 447 -3.24 16.35 6.15
N ALA A 448 -4.27 15.60 6.53
CA ALA A 448 -5.63 16.12 6.67
C ALA A 448 -5.74 17.18 7.78
N ILE A 449 -5.07 17.02 8.90
CA ILE A 449 -5.04 18.01 9.99
C ILE A 449 -4.27 19.24 9.55
N GLU A 450 -3.13 19.09 8.86
CA GLU A 450 -2.42 20.23 8.29
C GLU A 450 -3.29 20.97 7.28
N LEU A 451 -3.96 20.25 6.38
CA LEU A 451 -4.87 20.82 5.38
C LEU A 451 -5.96 21.67 6.03
N LEU A 452 -6.61 21.15 7.08
CA LEU A 452 -7.65 21.84 7.83
C LEU A 452 -7.12 23.12 8.49
N THR A 453 -5.91 23.04 9.06
CA THR A 453 -5.24 24.16 9.73
C THR A 453 -4.78 25.22 8.75
N ALA A 454 -4.16 24.82 7.64
CA ALA A 454 -3.71 25.74 6.59
C ALA A 454 -4.88 26.44 5.91
N ALA A 455 -5.99 25.74 5.65
CA ALA A 455 -7.22 26.32 5.12
C ALA A 455 -7.76 27.43 6.04
N ARG A 456 -7.84 27.18 7.36
CA ARG A 456 -8.22 28.20 8.33
C ARG A 456 -7.25 29.39 8.34
N GLY A 457 -5.94 29.12 8.25
CA GLY A 457 -4.92 30.18 8.17
C GLY A 457 -5.06 31.05 6.92
N ILE A 458 -5.37 30.46 5.76
CA ILE A 458 -5.63 31.16 4.50
C ILE A 458 -6.87 32.06 4.64
N GLU A 459 -7.97 31.54 5.16
CA GLU A 459 -9.22 32.28 5.34
C GLU A 459 -9.05 33.49 6.29
N LEU A 460 -8.20 33.37 7.30
CA LEU A 460 -7.86 34.46 8.22
C LEU A 460 -6.95 35.54 7.57
N ARG A 461 -6.44 35.32 6.35
CA ARG A 461 -5.73 36.33 5.56
C ARG A 461 -6.65 37.22 4.73
N ALA A 462 -7.96 37.00 4.78
CA ALA A 462 -8.91 37.89 4.09
C ALA A 462 -8.64 39.38 4.46
N PRO A 463 -8.75 40.33 3.51
CA PRO A 463 -9.38 40.21 2.17
C PRO A 463 -8.44 39.70 1.04
N LEU A 464 -7.18 39.34 1.34
CA LEU A 464 -6.24 38.87 0.31
C LEU A 464 -6.71 37.52 -0.26
N ALA A 465 -6.71 37.39 -1.58
CA ALA A 465 -7.06 36.17 -2.25
C ALA A 465 -5.89 35.18 -2.24
N PRO A 466 -6.14 33.90 -1.92
CA PRO A 466 -5.15 32.86 -2.06
C PRO A 466 -4.85 32.53 -3.53
N SER A 467 -3.88 31.70 -3.80
CA SER A 467 -3.69 31.10 -5.11
C SER A 467 -4.97 30.38 -5.57
N ALA A 468 -5.21 30.33 -6.87
CA ALA A 468 -6.40 29.65 -7.40
C ALA A 468 -6.46 28.17 -6.98
N ALA A 469 -5.31 27.50 -6.90
CA ALA A 469 -5.21 26.11 -6.44
C ALA A 469 -5.59 25.97 -4.96
N ALA A 470 -5.03 26.80 -4.08
CA ALA A 470 -5.38 26.79 -2.65
C ALA A 470 -6.86 27.13 -2.45
N GLY A 471 -7.39 28.12 -3.18
CA GLY A 471 -8.81 28.48 -3.15
C GLY A 471 -9.73 27.31 -3.52
N ALA A 472 -9.40 26.57 -4.57
CA ALA A 472 -10.15 25.38 -5.00
C ALA A 472 -10.12 24.26 -3.94
N VAL A 473 -8.96 24.01 -3.34
CA VAL A 473 -8.81 23.01 -2.27
C VAL A 473 -9.61 23.41 -1.01
N VAL A 474 -9.54 24.68 -0.60
CA VAL A 474 -10.33 25.20 0.53
C VAL A 474 -11.82 25.05 0.25
N ALA A 475 -12.30 25.46 -0.93
CA ALA A 475 -13.71 25.34 -1.29
C ALA A 475 -14.21 23.88 -1.23
N GLY A 476 -13.42 22.92 -1.75
CA GLY A 476 -13.74 21.50 -1.67
C GLY A 476 -13.76 20.98 -0.24
N LEU A 477 -12.81 21.37 0.60
CA LEU A 477 -12.77 21.02 2.02
C LEU A 477 -14.00 21.54 2.77
N ARG A 478 -14.42 22.78 2.47
CA ARG A 478 -15.57 23.45 3.11
C ARG A 478 -16.92 22.84 2.71
N ALA A 479 -16.97 21.99 1.70
CA ALA A 479 -18.17 21.19 1.44
C ALA A 479 -18.50 20.18 2.55
N GLY A 480 -17.50 19.78 3.36
CA GLY A 480 -17.65 18.84 4.47
C GLY A 480 -17.24 19.37 5.85
N THR A 481 -16.72 20.61 5.92
CA THR A 481 -16.23 21.24 7.17
C THR A 481 -16.65 22.70 7.25
N ALA A 482 -16.76 23.24 8.45
CA ALA A 482 -17.04 24.67 8.62
C ALA A 482 -15.76 25.53 8.48
N GLY A 483 -15.94 26.83 8.11
CA GLY A 483 -14.88 27.83 8.09
C GLY A 483 -14.46 28.31 9.49
N PRO A 484 -13.67 29.43 9.56
CA PRO A 484 -13.34 30.09 10.83
C PRO A 484 -14.58 30.46 11.64
N GLY A 485 -14.44 30.52 12.95
CA GLY A 485 -15.51 30.80 13.90
C GLY A 485 -15.19 30.22 15.27
N PRO A 486 -16.14 30.33 16.24
CA PRO A 486 -15.96 29.82 17.59
C PRO A 486 -15.65 28.33 17.68
N ASP A 487 -15.11 27.92 18.83
CA ASP A 487 -14.82 26.52 19.09
C ASP A 487 -16.06 25.63 18.97
N ARG A 488 -15.88 24.46 18.37
CA ARG A 488 -16.92 23.46 18.13
C ARG A 488 -16.34 22.04 18.21
N PHE A 489 -17.20 21.03 18.15
CA PHE A 489 -16.76 19.64 18.14
C PHE A 489 -15.95 19.33 16.88
N LEU A 490 -14.60 19.28 17.01
CA LEU A 490 -13.68 19.27 15.90
C LEU A 490 -13.43 17.87 15.29
N ALA A 491 -13.61 16.77 16.05
CA ALA A 491 -13.31 15.44 15.56
C ALA A 491 -14.07 15.07 14.26
N PRO A 492 -15.37 15.39 14.08
CA PRO A 492 -16.07 15.12 12.82
C PRO A 492 -15.47 15.88 11.62
N GLU A 493 -14.92 17.08 11.84
CA GLU A 493 -14.27 17.86 10.77
C GLU A 493 -12.91 17.26 10.40
N ILE A 494 -12.15 16.77 11.38
CA ILE A 494 -10.91 16.05 11.12
C ILE A 494 -11.21 14.81 10.27
N GLU A 495 -12.22 14.00 10.64
CA GLU A 495 -12.60 12.82 9.86
C GLU A 495 -13.16 13.17 8.46
N ALA A 496 -13.82 14.31 8.30
CA ALA A 496 -14.23 14.79 6.98
C ALA A 496 -13.03 15.20 6.13
N ALA A 497 -12.03 15.86 6.71
CA ALA A 497 -10.78 16.19 6.04
C ALA A 497 -9.98 14.94 5.68
N VAL A 498 -9.93 13.92 6.57
CA VAL A 498 -9.30 12.63 6.29
C VAL A 498 -9.95 11.95 5.07
N ARG A 499 -11.29 11.90 5.02
CA ARG A 499 -12.00 11.37 3.84
C ARG A 499 -11.70 12.19 2.59
N TYR A 500 -11.69 13.51 2.70
CA TYR A 500 -11.40 14.41 1.55
C TYR A 500 -9.99 14.17 0.97
N VAL A 501 -9.01 13.87 1.81
CA VAL A 501 -7.66 13.47 1.37
C VAL A 501 -7.68 12.05 0.80
N ALA A 502 -8.20 11.07 1.56
CA ALA A 502 -8.18 9.66 1.20
C ALA A 502 -8.94 9.35 -0.11
N ASP A 503 -10.05 10.06 -0.36
CA ASP A 503 -10.83 9.93 -1.59
C ASP A 503 -10.22 10.72 -2.77
N GLY A 504 -9.02 11.30 -2.61
CA GLY A 504 -8.34 12.10 -3.64
C GLY A 504 -8.99 13.46 -3.92
N GLY A 505 -9.91 13.94 -3.07
CA GLY A 505 -10.64 15.19 -3.27
C GLY A 505 -9.74 16.41 -3.29
N ALA A 506 -8.78 16.49 -2.38
CA ALA A 506 -7.81 17.59 -2.30
C ALA A 506 -6.92 17.65 -3.56
N LEU A 507 -6.44 16.50 -4.02
CA LEU A 507 -5.63 16.38 -5.23
C LEU A 507 -6.43 16.80 -6.47
N ARG A 508 -7.62 16.26 -6.68
CA ARG A 508 -8.47 16.62 -7.82
C ARG A 508 -8.82 18.12 -7.83
N ALA A 509 -9.10 18.71 -6.68
CA ALA A 509 -9.40 20.13 -6.61
C ALA A 509 -8.20 20.99 -7.06
N ALA A 510 -6.99 20.68 -6.61
CA ALA A 510 -5.78 21.36 -7.04
C ALA A 510 -5.51 21.16 -8.54
N GLU A 511 -5.54 19.91 -9.02
CA GLU A 511 -5.24 19.55 -10.42
C GLU A 511 -6.28 20.09 -11.43
N THR A 512 -7.50 20.38 -10.99
CA THR A 512 -8.50 21.09 -11.84
C THR A 512 -8.00 22.48 -12.24
N VAL A 513 -7.17 23.10 -11.41
CA VAL A 513 -6.61 24.44 -11.65
C VAL A 513 -5.20 24.38 -12.26
N THR A 514 -4.35 23.50 -11.72
CA THR A 514 -2.93 23.45 -12.09
C THR A 514 -2.62 22.56 -13.29
N GLY A 515 -3.53 21.68 -13.67
CA GLY A 515 -3.21 20.47 -14.40
C GLY A 515 -2.54 19.43 -13.50
N PRO A 516 -2.14 18.27 -14.05
CA PRO A 516 -1.54 17.18 -13.28
C PRO A 516 -0.27 17.61 -12.52
N LEU A 517 -0.21 17.31 -11.24
CA LEU A 517 1.00 17.44 -10.41
C LEU A 517 1.93 16.23 -10.61
N SER A 518 3.23 16.43 -10.41
CA SER A 518 4.26 15.39 -10.52
C SER A 518 4.33 14.48 -9.31
#